data_304e9bf53f1dcfc9a469b43ac322bb32
#
_entry.id   304e9bf53f1dcfc9a469b43ac322bb32
#
_cell.length_a   1.000
_cell.length_b   1.000
_cell.length_c   1.000
_cell.angle_alpha   90.00
_cell.angle_beta   90.00
_cell.angle_gamma   90.00
#
_symmetry.space_group_name_H-M   'P 1'
#
loop_
_entity.id
_entity.type
_entity.pdbx_description
1 polymer ?
#
loop_
_entity_poly.entity_id
_entity_poly.type
_entity_poly.pdbx_seq_one_letter_code
_entity_poly.pdbx_strand_id
1 'polypeptide(L)'
;RPNDNDAPLKVSDYLEVPFYASDIIHAGGNYMTDGLGISASSDLVFLENEETDSLIFDLMYNYYGIQTYHVIDDPNNTYIDHIDCWGKYLSPTKVLIREVPENHLQYEMIEQTAAYFLNTVNKWGEPWELFRVWTPNNQPYTNSLIINQKILVPITGSGFDEGALLAYQEAMPGYEVLGFSGTWESTDALHCRIIGIPDLEMLQIFHNPINDGTIPSE
;
A
#
# COMPACT_ATOMS: atom_id res chain seq x y z
N ARG A 1 -13.28 13.51 6.42
CA ARG A 1 -13.70 13.17 7.81
C ARG A 1 -12.96 14.12 8.75
N PRO A 2 -13.63 15.11 9.37
CA PRO A 2 -12.96 16.19 10.09
C PRO A 2 -12.11 15.72 11.29
N ASN A 3 -12.34 14.55 11.84
CA ASN A 3 -11.61 14.05 13.00
C ASN A 3 -10.41 13.16 12.64
N ASP A 4 -10.26 12.77 11.38
CA ASP A 4 -9.18 11.86 10.97
C ASP A 4 -7.83 12.59 11.01
N ASN A 5 -7.81 13.89 10.72
CA ASN A 5 -6.60 14.71 10.81
C ASN A 5 -6.06 14.88 12.24
N ASP A 6 -6.92 14.70 13.25
CA ASP A 6 -6.51 14.77 14.66
C ASP A 6 -5.96 13.44 15.19
N ALA A 7 -6.17 12.33 14.45
CA ALA A 7 -5.75 11.01 14.91
C ALA A 7 -4.23 10.87 15.09
N PRO A 8 -3.37 11.35 14.18
CA PRO A 8 -1.91 11.26 14.36
C PRO A 8 -1.42 12.00 15.61
N LEU A 9 -1.97 13.19 15.91
CA LEU A 9 -1.63 13.91 17.12
C LEU A 9 -1.99 13.12 18.39
N LYS A 10 -3.19 12.53 18.44
CA LYS A 10 -3.62 11.70 19.59
C LYS A 10 -2.80 10.44 19.75
N VAL A 11 -2.38 9.83 18.64
CA VAL A 11 -1.52 8.64 18.67
C VAL A 11 -0.11 9.03 19.16
N SER A 12 0.45 10.15 18.70
CA SER A 12 1.76 10.61 19.17
C SER A 12 1.75 10.93 20.67
N ASP A 13 0.69 11.59 21.17
CA ASP A 13 0.50 11.84 22.60
C ASP A 13 0.40 10.52 23.40
N TYR A 14 -0.34 9.55 22.89
CA TYR A 14 -0.47 8.23 23.54
C TYR A 14 0.85 7.45 23.59
N LEU A 15 1.65 7.55 22.53
CA LEU A 15 2.95 6.88 22.43
C LEU A 15 4.10 7.68 23.05
N GLU A 16 3.83 8.91 23.52
CA GLU A 16 4.84 9.83 24.07
C GLU A 16 6.00 10.13 23.09
N VAL A 17 5.67 10.24 21.79
CA VAL A 17 6.64 10.56 20.73
C VAL A 17 6.40 11.96 20.16
N PRO A 18 7.43 12.62 19.58
CA PRO A 18 7.24 13.90 18.92
C PRO A 18 6.24 13.83 17.76
N PHE A 19 5.38 14.83 17.65
CA PHE A 19 4.47 15.02 16.53
C PHE A 19 5.06 16.02 15.53
N TYR A 20 5.03 15.66 14.25
CA TYR A 20 5.43 16.52 13.15
C TYR A 20 4.25 16.63 12.18
N ALA A 21 3.78 17.85 11.97
CA ALA A 21 2.76 18.14 10.97
C ALA A 21 3.41 18.57 9.66
N SER A 22 2.79 18.23 8.54
CA SER A 22 3.11 18.79 7.23
C SER A 22 1.83 19.28 6.57
N ASP A 23 1.95 20.23 5.65
CA ASP A 23 0.81 20.82 4.94
C ASP A 23 0.35 19.95 3.75
N ILE A 24 1.03 18.83 3.50
CA ILE A 24 0.65 17.90 2.42
C ILE A 24 -0.70 17.24 2.71
N ILE A 25 -1.60 17.31 1.76
CA ILE A 25 -2.85 16.58 1.77
C ILE A 25 -2.57 15.17 1.24
N HIS A 26 -2.79 14.17 2.08
CA HIS A 26 -2.47 12.78 1.73
C HIS A 26 -3.41 11.80 2.43
N ALA A 27 -4.11 11.00 1.65
CA ALA A 27 -4.98 9.96 2.19
C ALA A 27 -4.18 8.67 2.46
N GLY A 28 -4.41 8.03 3.62
CA GLY A 28 -3.73 6.77 3.95
C GLY A 28 -3.98 5.64 2.96
N GLY A 29 -5.17 5.60 2.33
CA GLY A 29 -5.49 4.64 1.26
C GLY A 29 -4.73 4.90 -0.03
N ASN A 30 -4.24 6.14 -0.23
CA ASN A 30 -3.41 6.51 -1.38
C ASN A 30 -1.90 6.44 -1.07
N TYR A 31 -1.51 5.62 -0.13
CA TYR A 31 -0.11 5.47 0.23
C TYR A 31 0.24 4.01 0.47
N MET A 32 1.22 3.50 -0.26
CA MET A 32 1.84 2.22 0.05
C MET A 32 3.35 2.36 0.16
N THR A 33 3.97 1.58 1.01
CA THR A 33 5.41 1.60 1.25
C THR A 33 5.98 0.20 1.39
N ASP A 34 7.23 0.03 0.97
CA ASP A 34 8.02 -1.18 1.19
C ASP A 34 8.61 -1.26 2.61
N GLY A 35 8.49 -0.15 3.37
CA GLY A 35 9.07 0.00 4.71
C GLY A 35 10.57 0.27 4.71
N LEU A 36 11.23 0.36 3.56
CA LEU A 36 12.68 0.51 3.40
C LEU A 36 13.09 1.73 2.57
N GLY A 37 12.16 2.65 2.32
CA GLY A 37 12.42 3.92 1.65
C GLY A 37 11.88 4.00 0.22
N ILE A 38 11.13 3.02 -0.24
CA ILE A 38 10.34 3.11 -1.47
C ILE A 38 8.87 3.21 -1.11
N SER A 39 8.16 4.15 -1.74
CA SER A 39 6.72 4.24 -1.62
C SER A 39 6.06 4.61 -2.94
N ALA A 40 4.75 4.45 -3.00
CA ALA A 40 3.96 4.81 -4.15
C ALA A 40 2.58 5.38 -3.74
N SER A 41 2.06 6.23 -4.61
CA SER A 41 0.71 6.78 -4.57
C SER A 41 0.15 6.91 -5.99
N SER A 42 -1.16 7.09 -6.10
CA SER A 42 -1.72 7.60 -7.35
C SER A 42 -1.41 9.09 -7.52
N ASP A 43 -1.59 9.60 -8.72
CA ASP A 43 -1.42 11.01 -9.10
C ASP A 43 -2.38 11.97 -8.37
N LEU A 44 -3.38 11.44 -7.65
CA LEU A 44 -4.25 12.21 -6.77
C LEU A 44 -3.45 13.07 -5.78
N VAL A 45 -2.28 12.60 -5.33
CA VAL A 45 -1.42 13.38 -4.44
C VAL A 45 -0.99 14.73 -5.04
N PHE A 46 -0.81 14.81 -6.34
CA PHE A 46 -0.53 16.07 -7.03
C PHE A 46 -1.79 16.92 -7.23
N LEU A 47 -2.93 16.27 -7.50
CA LEU A 47 -4.20 16.95 -7.71
C LEU A 47 -4.77 17.58 -6.44
N GLU A 48 -4.53 16.98 -5.29
CA GLU A 48 -4.99 17.47 -3.98
C GLU A 48 -4.08 18.57 -3.39
N ASN A 49 -2.85 18.70 -3.89
CA ASN A 49 -1.89 19.67 -3.41
C ASN A 49 -1.61 20.74 -4.48
N GLU A 50 -1.79 22.00 -4.13
CA GLU A 50 -1.49 23.13 -5.02
C GLU A 50 0.03 23.38 -5.15
N GLU A 51 0.83 22.65 -4.38
CA GLU A 51 2.28 22.75 -4.33
C GLU A 51 2.94 22.15 -5.58
N THR A 52 4.19 22.50 -5.80
CA THR A 52 4.95 21.88 -6.88
C THR A 52 5.30 20.43 -6.56
N ASP A 53 5.30 19.57 -7.56
CA ASP A 53 5.64 18.16 -7.42
C ASP A 53 6.97 17.97 -6.69
N SER A 54 7.98 18.81 -6.95
CA SER A 54 9.26 18.77 -6.27
C SER A 54 9.16 18.97 -4.75
N LEU A 55 8.25 19.82 -4.28
CA LEU A 55 8.03 20.02 -2.86
C LEU A 55 7.40 18.78 -2.21
N ILE A 56 6.49 18.11 -2.91
CA ILE A 56 5.90 16.84 -2.43
C ILE A 56 6.99 15.77 -2.28
N PHE A 57 7.87 15.63 -3.26
CA PHE A 57 9.02 14.71 -3.17
C PHE A 57 9.95 15.07 -1.99
N ASP A 58 10.24 16.36 -1.79
CA ASP A 58 11.06 16.83 -0.68
C ASP A 58 10.41 16.55 0.69
N LEU A 59 9.10 16.71 0.82
CA LEU A 59 8.36 16.39 2.04
C LEU A 59 8.37 14.87 2.31
N MET A 60 8.15 14.05 1.30
CA MET A 60 8.23 12.60 1.41
C MET A 60 9.64 12.16 1.83
N TYR A 61 10.68 12.75 1.28
CA TYR A 61 12.04 12.44 1.66
C TYR A 61 12.35 12.86 3.10
N ASN A 62 12.02 14.11 3.48
CA ASN A 62 12.43 14.68 4.76
C ASN A 62 11.61 14.18 5.95
N TYR A 63 10.30 13.92 5.76
CA TYR A 63 9.39 13.56 6.86
C TYR A 63 9.06 12.07 6.90
N TYR A 64 9.00 11.41 5.74
CA TYR A 64 8.65 9.98 5.65
C TYR A 64 9.87 9.09 5.39
N GLY A 65 11.06 9.69 5.13
CA GLY A 65 12.29 8.93 4.83
C GLY A 65 12.25 8.20 3.49
N ILE A 66 11.39 8.64 2.56
CA ILE A 66 11.21 8.01 1.26
C ILE A 66 12.30 8.49 0.29
N GLN A 67 13.12 7.57 -0.16
CA GLN A 67 14.20 7.81 -1.12
C GLN A 67 13.74 7.71 -2.57
N THR A 68 12.74 6.86 -2.83
CA THR A 68 12.12 6.68 -4.14
C THR A 68 10.60 6.73 -3.97
N TYR A 69 9.98 7.73 -4.57
CA TYR A 69 8.54 7.90 -4.54
C TYR A 69 7.96 7.75 -5.94
N HIS A 70 7.16 6.71 -6.13
CA HIS A 70 6.46 6.45 -7.38
C HIS A 70 5.09 7.11 -7.32
N VAL A 71 4.82 8.01 -8.24
CA VAL A 71 3.47 8.58 -8.45
C VAL A 71 2.97 8.08 -9.81
N ILE A 72 1.82 7.43 -9.80
CA ILE A 72 1.32 6.63 -10.92
C ILE A 72 -0.13 7.02 -11.19
N ASP A 73 -0.49 7.22 -12.46
CA ASP A 73 -1.87 7.48 -12.85
C ASP A 73 -2.79 6.38 -12.32
N ASP A 74 -3.95 6.74 -11.74
CA ASP A 74 -4.86 5.74 -11.20
C ASP A 74 -5.46 4.85 -12.30
N PRO A 75 -5.14 3.54 -12.33
CA PRO A 75 -5.64 2.64 -13.37
C PRO A 75 -7.13 2.33 -13.24
N ASN A 76 -7.72 2.57 -12.08
CA ASN A 76 -9.14 2.37 -11.86
C ASN A 76 -9.97 3.54 -12.37
N ASN A 77 -9.40 4.75 -12.37
CA ASN A 77 -10.06 6.00 -12.76
C ASN A 77 -11.45 6.11 -12.11
N THR A 78 -11.47 5.95 -10.78
CA THR A 78 -12.68 6.02 -9.95
C THR A 78 -12.72 7.35 -9.21
N TYR A 79 -13.82 7.63 -8.52
CA TYR A 79 -13.96 8.85 -7.74
C TYR A 79 -13.03 8.97 -6.53
N ILE A 80 -12.36 7.89 -6.14
CA ILE A 80 -11.49 7.87 -4.96
C ILE A 80 -10.00 7.87 -5.32
N ASP A 81 -9.64 7.32 -6.49
CA ASP A 81 -8.29 7.30 -7.07
C ASP A 81 -7.16 6.87 -6.11
N HIS A 82 -7.45 5.95 -5.18
CA HIS A 82 -6.48 5.45 -4.20
C HIS A 82 -5.77 4.19 -4.67
N ILE A 83 -4.46 4.14 -4.39
CA ILE A 83 -3.58 3.03 -4.78
C ILE A 83 -4.00 1.68 -4.15
N ASP A 84 -4.55 1.67 -2.95
CA ASP A 84 -5.01 0.45 -2.27
C ASP A 84 -6.21 -0.24 -2.94
N CYS A 85 -6.88 0.46 -3.87
CA CYS A 85 -7.96 -0.09 -4.69
C CYS A 85 -7.46 -0.99 -5.83
N TRP A 86 -6.17 -0.90 -6.19
CA TRP A 86 -5.63 -1.64 -7.33
C TRP A 86 -4.27 -2.26 -7.10
N GLY A 87 -3.51 -1.83 -6.09
CA GLY A 87 -2.15 -2.32 -5.85
C GLY A 87 -1.77 -2.38 -4.37
N LYS A 88 -0.72 -3.14 -4.09
CA LYS A 88 -0.13 -3.24 -2.75
C LYS A 88 1.31 -3.75 -2.81
N TYR A 89 2.23 -3.13 -2.07
CA TYR A 89 3.49 -3.80 -1.73
C TYR A 89 3.22 -4.91 -0.72
N LEU A 90 3.62 -6.12 -1.07
CA LEU A 90 3.51 -7.29 -0.18
C LEU A 90 4.75 -7.44 0.69
N SER A 91 5.89 -7.05 0.17
CA SER A 91 7.19 -7.07 0.84
C SER A 91 8.13 -6.08 0.14
N PRO A 92 9.35 -5.88 0.63
CA PRO A 92 10.34 -5.03 -0.06
C PRO A 92 10.75 -5.49 -1.47
N THR A 93 10.35 -6.69 -1.89
CA THR A 93 10.65 -7.22 -3.23
C THR A 93 9.42 -7.59 -4.05
N LYS A 94 8.23 -7.54 -3.45
CA LYS A 94 7.00 -8.07 -4.05
C LYS A 94 5.92 -7.01 -4.13
N VAL A 95 5.29 -6.92 -5.29
CA VAL A 95 4.12 -6.07 -5.52
C VAL A 95 2.95 -6.90 -6.05
N LEU A 96 1.76 -6.62 -5.56
CA LEU A 96 0.52 -7.19 -6.03
C LEU A 96 -0.27 -6.13 -6.79
N ILE A 97 -0.69 -6.43 -8.00
CA ILE A 97 -1.58 -5.59 -8.81
C ILE A 97 -2.80 -6.41 -9.20
N ARG A 98 -3.97 -5.81 -9.11
CA ARG A 98 -5.21 -6.46 -9.55
C ARG A 98 -5.13 -6.86 -11.03
N GLU A 99 -5.90 -7.87 -11.39
CA GLU A 99 -6.05 -8.35 -12.75
C GLU A 99 -7.53 -8.38 -13.13
N VAL A 100 -7.84 -8.01 -14.37
CA VAL A 100 -9.19 -7.97 -14.89
C VAL A 100 -9.23 -8.60 -16.29
N PRO A 101 -10.41 -9.04 -16.78
CA PRO A 101 -10.51 -9.60 -18.13
C PRO A 101 -10.21 -8.55 -19.22
N GLU A 102 -9.71 -8.99 -20.37
CA GLU A 102 -9.32 -8.12 -21.51
C GLU A 102 -10.42 -7.17 -21.99
N ASN A 103 -11.68 -7.55 -21.82
CA ASN A 103 -12.83 -6.71 -22.18
C ASN A 103 -13.26 -5.75 -21.07
N HIS A 104 -12.55 -5.69 -19.95
CA HIS A 104 -12.82 -4.76 -18.86
C HIS A 104 -12.36 -3.34 -19.24
N LEU A 105 -13.15 -2.32 -18.87
CA LEU A 105 -12.84 -0.93 -19.21
C LEU A 105 -11.47 -0.44 -18.72
N GLN A 106 -10.99 -0.99 -17.61
CA GLN A 106 -9.73 -0.60 -16.96
C GLN A 106 -8.55 -1.50 -17.37
N TYR A 107 -8.76 -2.49 -18.26
CA TYR A 107 -7.75 -3.50 -18.58
C TYR A 107 -6.42 -2.88 -19.03
N GLU A 108 -6.46 -2.01 -20.03
CA GLU A 108 -5.23 -1.43 -20.60
C GLU A 108 -4.44 -0.63 -19.57
N MET A 109 -5.10 0.15 -18.71
CA MET A 109 -4.42 0.94 -17.69
C MET A 109 -3.85 0.07 -16.56
N ILE A 110 -4.55 -0.98 -16.15
CA ILE A 110 -4.06 -1.95 -15.17
C ILE A 110 -2.84 -2.68 -15.71
N GLU A 111 -2.83 -3.09 -16.99
CA GLU A 111 -1.67 -3.75 -17.59
C GLU A 111 -0.48 -2.79 -17.77
N GLN A 112 -0.73 -1.52 -18.08
CA GLN A 112 0.32 -0.49 -18.10
C GLN A 112 0.94 -0.28 -16.72
N THR A 113 0.12 -0.26 -15.67
CA THR A 113 0.59 -0.16 -14.27
C THR A 113 1.40 -1.39 -13.87
N ALA A 114 0.95 -2.59 -14.25
CA ALA A 114 1.71 -3.82 -14.03
C ALA A 114 3.07 -3.79 -14.76
N ALA A 115 3.08 -3.33 -16.01
CA ALA A 115 4.30 -3.16 -16.79
C ALA A 115 5.23 -2.08 -16.21
N TYR A 116 4.69 -1.02 -15.62
CA TYR A 116 5.48 0.00 -14.92
C TYR A 116 6.29 -0.62 -13.79
N PHE A 117 5.67 -1.40 -12.90
CA PHE A 117 6.38 -2.04 -11.79
C PHE A 117 7.41 -3.07 -12.27
N LEU A 118 7.12 -3.82 -13.33
CA LEU A 118 8.10 -4.75 -13.94
C LEU A 118 9.34 -4.04 -14.51
N ASN A 119 9.23 -2.75 -14.85
CA ASN A 119 10.32 -1.94 -15.37
C ASN A 119 10.99 -1.05 -14.32
N THR A 120 10.56 -1.13 -13.07
CA THR A 120 11.19 -0.46 -11.92
C THR A 120 11.92 -1.47 -11.05
N VAL A 121 12.70 -0.97 -10.11
CA VAL A 121 13.52 -1.81 -9.24
C VAL A 121 13.16 -1.58 -7.78
N ASN A 122 13.35 -2.63 -6.99
CA ASN A 122 13.27 -2.58 -5.54
C ASN A 122 14.51 -1.89 -4.93
N LYS A 123 14.57 -1.79 -3.61
CA LYS A 123 15.66 -1.15 -2.87
C LYS A 123 17.05 -1.71 -3.18
N TRP A 124 17.16 -2.97 -3.58
CA TRP A 124 18.44 -3.62 -3.90
C TRP A 124 18.83 -3.52 -5.38
N GLY A 125 18.03 -2.81 -6.19
CA GLY A 125 18.27 -2.66 -7.62
C GLY A 125 17.80 -3.86 -8.45
N GLU A 126 17.07 -4.80 -7.85
CA GLU A 126 16.50 -5.95 -8.53
C GLU A 126 15.07 -5.66 -9.01
N PRO A 127 14.61 -6.28 -10.09
CA PRO A 127 13.22 -6.16 -10.53
C PRO A 127 12.23 -6.56 -9.42
N TRP A 128 11.08 -5.90 -9.39
CA TRP A 128 9.98 -6.33 -8.53
C TRP A 128 9.43 -7.68 -8.99
N GLU A 129 9.14 -8.57 -8.04
CA GLU A 129 8.35 -9.76 -8.26
C GLU A 129 6.88 -9.37 -8.27
N LEU A 130 6.25 -9.40 -9.45
CA LEU A 130 4.87 -9.00 -9.65
C LEU A 130 3.92 -10.19 -9.45
N PHE A 131 2.96 -10.01 -8.56
CA PHE A 131 1.83 -10.91 -8.36
C PHE A 131 0.54 -10.28 -8.86
N ARG A 132 -0.41 -11.11 -9.25
CA ARG A 132 -1.71 -10.66 -9.77
C ARG A 132 -2.83 -11.27 -8.95
N VAL A 133 -3.89 -10.50 -8.71
CA VAL A 133 -5.13 -10.99 -8.10
C VAL A 133 -6.31 -10.71 -9.01
N TRP A 134 -7.05 -11.76 -9.35
CA TRP A 134 -8.17 -11.69 -10.29
C TRP A 134 -9.40 -11.02 -9.69
N THR A 135 -9.83 -9.91 -10.29
CA THR A 135 -10.94 -9.06 -9.81
C THR A 135 -11.91 -8.68 -10.92
N PRO A 136 -12.53 -9.65 -11.61
CA PRO A 136 -13.30 -9.38 -12.84
C PRO A 136 -14.54 -8.49 -12.64
N ASN A 137 -15.02 -8.36 -11.42
CA ASN A 137 -16.15 -7.53 -11.05
C ASN A 137 -15.77 -6.48 -9.98
N ASN A 138 -14.54 -5.98 -10.05
CA ASN A 138 -14.01 -4.97 -9.12
C ASN A 138 -14.04 -5.39 -7.64
N GLN A 139 -13.75 -6.67 -7.36
CA GLN A 139 -13.63 -7.15 -5.98
C GLN A 139 -12.46 -6.42 -5.28
N PRO A 140 -12.58 -6.07 -4.00
CA PRO A 140 -11.62 -5.23 -3.27
C PRO A 140 -10.44 -6.02 -2.70
N TYR A 141 -9.98 -7.08 -3.36
CA TYR A 141 -8.98 -8.00 -2.80
C TYR A 141 -7.62 -7.33 -2.52
N THR A 142 -7.25 -6.28 -3.27
CA THR A 142 -6.02 -5.51 -3.02
C THR A 142 -6.12 -4.64 -1.76
N ASN A 143 -7.32 -4.29 -1.34
CA ASN A 143 -7.60 -3.53 -0.11
C ASN A 143 -7.51 -4.41 1.15
N SER A 144 -6.52 -5.30 1.17
CA SER A 144 -6.21 -6.24 2.25
C SER A 144 -5.40 -5.58 3.36
N LEU A 145 -5.38 -6.22 4.52
CA LEU A 145 -4.53 -5.83 5.65
C LEU A 145 -3.43 -6.88 5.85
N ILE A 146 -2.18 -6.44 5.85
CA ILE A 146 -1.04 -7.26 6.26
C ILE A 146 -0.66 -6.81 7.67
N ILE A 147 -0.69 -7.73 8.62
CA ILE A 147 -0.31 -7.46 10.01
C ILE A 147 0.47 -8.63 10.57
N ASN A 148 1.70 -8.38 10.99
CA ASN A 148 2.64 -9.41 11.42
C ASN A 148 2.76 -10.50 10.33
N GLN A 149 2.50 -11.76 10.66
CA GLN A 149 2.51 -12.89 9.71
C GLN A 149 1.11 -13.29 9.22
N LYS A 150 0.16 -12.35 9.20
CA LYS A 150 -1.21 -12.58 8.74
C LYS A 150 -1.58 -11.62 7.62
N ILE A 151 -2.36 -12.12 6.68
CA ILE A 151 -2.97 -11.33 5.62
C ILE A 151 -4.47 -11.52 5.69
N LEU A 152 -5.19 -10.44 5.99
CA LEU A 152 -6.65 -10.42 5.97
C LEU A 152 -7.11 -9.90 4.61
N VAL A 153 -7.75 -10.75 3.83
CA VAL A 153 -8.24 -10.41 2.50
C VAL A 153 -9.74 -10.17 2.56
N PRO A 154 -10.26 -9.02 2.12
CA PRO A 154 -11.70 -8.78 2.09
C PRO A 154 -12.35 -9.72 1.08
N ILE A 155 -13.22 -10.61 1.54
CA ILE A 155 -13.98 -11.53 0.69
C ILE A 155 -15.43 -11.08 0.56
N THR A 156 -16.01 -11.30 -0.62
CA THR A 156 -17.33 -10.78 -1.00
C THR A 156 -18.42 -11.86 -1.07
N GLY A 157 -18.08 -13.13 -0.84
CA GLY A 157 -18.97 -14.26 -1.07
C GLY A 157 -19.07 -14.65 -2.55
N SER A 158 -18.16 -14.13 -3.39
CA SER A 158 -18.12 -14.46 -4.81
C SER A 158 -17.36 -15.75 -5.10
N GLY A 159 -17.58 -16.33 -6.27
CA GLY A 159 -16.82 -17.51 -6.71
C GLY A 159 -15.33 -17.26 -6.97
N PHE A 160 -14.86 -16.01 -6.82
CA PHE A 160 -13.46 -15.61 -7.03
C PHE A 160 -12.66 -15.48 -5.72
N ASP A 161 -13.34 -15.55 -4.57
CA ASP A 161 -12.71 -15.36 -3.26
C ASP A 161 -11.60 -16.37 -3.00
N GLU A 162 -11.81 -17.66 -3.34
CA GLU A 162 -10.82 -18.73 -3.16
C GLU A 162 -9.56 -18.45 -3.99
N GLY A 163 -9.72 -18.02 -5.25
CA GLY A 163 -8.61 -17.66 -6.12
C GLY A 163 -7.81 -16.46 -5.59
N ALA A 164 -8.49 -15.49 -4.97
CA ALA A 164 -7.81 -14.37 -4.34
C ALA A 164 -6.98 -14.80 -3.12
N LEU A 165 -7.52 -15.68 -2.27
CA LEU A 165 -6.77 -16.21 -1.13
C LEU A 165 -5.54 -17.01 -1.59
N LEU A 166 -5.67 -17.82 -2.63
CA LEU A 166 -4.56 -18.58 -3.22
C LEU A 166 -3.48 -17.66 -3.78
N ALA A 167 -3.85 -16.57 -4.48
CA ALA A 167 -2.87 -15.59 -4.99
C ALA A 167 -2.01 -14.99 -3.87
N TYR A 168 -2.61 -14.68 -2.72
CA TYR A 168 -1.86 -14.20 -1.56
C TYR A 168 -0.99 -15.30 -0.92
N GLN A 169 -1.47 -16.54 -0.86
CA GLN A 169 -0.70 -17.67 -0.31
C GLN A 169 0.54 -17.97 -1.17
N GLU A 170 0.40 -17.90 -2.48
CA GLU A 170 1.51 -18.06 -3.43
C GLU A 170 2.51 -16.91 -3.34
N ALA A 171 2.00 -15.68 -3.23
CA ALA A 171 2.84 -14.48 -3.13
C ALA A 171 3.61 -14.43 -1.80
N MET A 172 3.03 -14.90 -0.70
CA MET A 172 3.53 -14.71 0.66
C MET A 172 3.61 -16.05 1.42
N PRO A 173 4.49 -16.97 0.98
CA PRO A 173 4.66 -18.25 1.68
C PRO A 173 5.10 -18.02 3.13
N GLY A 174 4.47 -18.73 4.05
CA GLY A 174 4.70 -18.61 5.49
C GLY A 174 3.77 -17.62 6.21
N TYR A 175 2.96 -16.86 5.46
CA TYR A 175 1.90 -16.04 6.05
C TYR A 175 0.60 -16.83 6.19
N GLU A 176 -0.16 -16.57 7.25
CA GLU A 176 -1.52 -17.04 7.41
C GLU A 176 -2.46 -16.13 6.61
N VAL A 177 -3.03 -16.63 5.52
CA VAL A 177 -3.97 -15.88 4.67
C VAL A 177 -5.40 -16.22 5.06
N LEU A 178 -6.16 -15.20 5.46
CA LEU A 178 -7.51 -15.34 5.99
C LEU A 178 -8.49 -14.48 5.18
N GLY A 179 -9.58 -15.09 4.73
CA GLY A 179 -10.72 -14.37 4.17
C GLY A 179 -11.51 -13.66 5.26
N PHE A 180 -11.74 -12.37 5.10
CA PHE A 180 -12.50 -11.56 6.05
C PHE A 180 -13.79 -11.05 5.38
N SER A 181 -14.92 -11.60 5.80
CA SER A 181 -16.24 -11.23 5.25
C SER A 181 -16.76 -9.94 5.87
N GLY A 182 -17.41 -9.12 5.05
CA GLY A 182 -17.98 -7.85 5.46
C GLY A 182 -18.82 -7.23 4.36
N THR A 183 -19.36 -6.04 4.63
CA THR A 183 -19.96 -5.21 3.60
C THR A 183 -18.87 -4.36 2.99
N TRP A 184 -18.30 -4.82 1.88
CA TRP A 184 -17.20 -4.19 1.16
C TRP A 184 -17.69 -3.52 -0.12
N GLU A 185 -17.07 -2.41 -0.45
CA GLU A 185 -17.17 -1.77 -1.76
C GLU A 185 -15.86 -1.96 -2.52
N SER A 186 -15.87 -1.79 -3.83
CA SER A 186 -14.67 -1.92 -4.66
C SER A 186 -13.56 -0.94 -4.27
N THR A 187 -13.94 0.16 -3.62
CA THR A 187 -13.05 1.26 -3.22
C THR A 187 -12.99 1.48 -1.70
N ASP A 188 -13.63 0.64 -0.90
CA ASP A 188 -13.63 0.76 0.57
C ASP A 188 -13.75 -0.62 1.25
N ALA A 189 -12.63 -1.11 1.76
CA ALA A 189 -12.58 -2.37 2.48
C ALA A 189 -11.63 -2.30 3.69
N LEU A 190 -10.89 -3.37 3.98
CA LEU A 190 -10.11 -3.50 5.21
C LEU A 190 -9.05 -2.41 5.39
N HIS A 191 -8.21 -2.17 4.37
CA HIS A 191 -7.12 -1.21 4.47
C HIS A 191 -7.65 0.22 4.70
N CYS A 192 -8.71 0.61 3.99
CA CYS A 192 -9.32 1.93 4.14
C CYS A 192 -9.94 2.19 5.53
N ARG A 193 -10.17 1.14 6.33
CA ARG A 193 -10.91 1.22 7.61
C ARG A 193 -10.03 1.01 8.83
N ILE A 194 -8.71 1.03 8.66
CA ILE A 194 -7.74 0.80 9.73
C ILE A 194 -6.77 1.97 9.87
N ILE A 195 -6.17 2.07 11.04
CA ILE A 195 -5.03 2.93 11.32
C ILE A 195 -3.93 2.06 11.94
N GLY A 196 -2.76 2.05 11.30
CA GLY A 196 -1.59 1.37 11.83
C GLY A 196 -0.99 2.16 13.00
N ILE A 197 -0.82 1.50 14.15
CA ILE A 197 -0.04 2.06 15.26
C ILE A 197 1.26 1.26 15.31
N PRO A 198 2.42 1.91 15.05
CA PRO A 198 3.68 1.19 15.05
C PRO A 198 4.07 0.74 16.46
N ASP A 199 4.64 -0.45 16.54
CA ASP A 199 5.33 -0.90 17.74
C ASP A 199 6.68 -0.18 17.83
N LEU A 200 6.89 0.62 18.90
CA LEU A 200 8.10 1.42 19.07
C LEU A 200 9.36 0.55 19.26
N GLU A 201 9.22 -0.64 19.83
CA GLU A 201 10.33 -1.57 19.98
C GLU A 201 10.75 -2.12 18.60
N MET A 202 9.79 -2.43 17.74
CA MET A 202 10.06 -2.82 16.35
C MET A 202 10.71 -1.71 15.54
N LEU A 203 10.30 -0.45 15.73
CA LEU A 203 10.94 0.70 15.09
C LEU A 203 12.42 0.82 15.45
N GLN A 204 12.79 0.54 16.70
CA GLN A 204 14.19 0.56 17.13
C GLN A 204 15.02 -0.54 16.44
N ILE A 205 14.43 -1.68 16.15
CA ILE A 205 15.10 -2.78 15.44
C ILE A 205 15.35 -2.41 13.98
N PHE A 206 14.36 -1.84 13.30
CA PHE A 206 14.44 -1.54 11.86
C PHE A 206 15.16 -0.24 11.53
N HIS A 207 15.17 0.74 12.44
CA HIS A 207 15.79 2.04 12.21
C HIS A 207 17.13 2.22 12.96
N ASN A 208 17.68 1.16 13.54
CA ASN A 208 19.03 1.24 14.10
C ASN A 208 20.04 1.41 12.93
N PRO A 209 20.72 2.56 12.81
CA PRO A 209 21.64 2.83 11.71
C PRO A 209 22.87 1.90 11.68
N ILE A 210 23.06 1.06 12.70
CA ILE A 210 24.12 0.04 12.76
C ILE A 210 23.68 -1.25 12.06
N ASN A 211 22.38 -1.46 11.88
CA ASN A 211 21.85 -2.60 11.14
C ASN A 211 21.64 -2.18 9.68
N ASP A 212 22.57 -2.48 8.83
CA ASP A 212 22.53 -2.35 7.36
C ASP A 212 21.48 -3.28 6.69
N GLY A 213 20.40 -3.60 7.39
CA GLY A 213 19.33 -4.49 6.93
C GLY A 213 19.58 -5.97 7.22
N THR A 214 20.65 -6.30 7.93
CA THR A 214 20.86 -7.66 8.45
C THR A 214 20.14 -7.82 9.78
N ILE A 215 19.14 -8.69 9.81
CA ILE A 215 18.54 -9.16 11.07
C ILE A 215 19.65 -9.87 11.82
N PRO A 216 19.95 -9.54 13.11
CA PRO A 216 20.87 -10.33 13.89
C PRO A 216 20.37 -11.77 13.93
N SER A 217 21.17 -12.71 13.41
CA SER A 217 20.93 -14.13 13.67
C SER A 217 21.18 -14.35 15.16
N GLU A 218 20.18 -14.76 15.91
CA GLU A 218 20.37 -15.34 17.23
C GLU A 218 21.28 -16.57 17.18
#